data_536e491e4a50e7d35dad5538f1327cc9
#
_entry.id   536e491e4a50e7d35dad5538f1327cc9
#
_cell.length_a   1.000
_cell.length_b   1.000
_cell.length_c   1.000
_cell.angle_alpha   90.00
_cell.angle_beta   90.00
_cell.angle_gamma   90.00
#
_symmetry.space_group_name_H-M   'P 1'
#
loop_
_entity.id
_entity.type
_entity.pdbx_description
1 polymer ?
#
loop_
_entity_poly.entity_id
_entity_poly.type
_entity_poly.pdbx_seq_one_letter_code
_entity_poly.pdbx_strand_id
1 'polypeptide(L)'
;MSTEQNNGKPAVPPKRNLLNDRRIRLLLSLLGAVIAWMAVTIVVQPGTTTTIYNVPVDFSYDSAAYTSRGLSIVNAEEKTVNLKLSGDGYTIGSLSANDFVVYPDWSSVRDSGEKSLRLQVRSQSTLLTGVSVSIDGDNTVDVVFDVVEEKTLPIQVTTNYLKIADGYILYGTDISKETVTLSGPSTELSKVETCTAEVTYSGELTSPVTLDTGLRFYTRSGGEVKFEYTTLETDSVEVTLQVYKLATLPVEVSFINAPRDFDPSVLVYSLSKKTLNVAGPESQIDRLSTLSVGTIDLSTFALDKVYEMPIELPSGIRLLDNISTITVSFDSSRLETKTMNLPASCVRVINLPSTYTLTVETERLMNVTLCGPAGSLEALNPEQVVIEIDADDFYVAIGRQNIACRLYVPANDKIFALGSYVVQCKIESN
;
A
#
# COMPACT_ATOMS: atom_id res chain seq x y z
N MET A 1 65.94 119.30 -67.59
CA MET A 1 66.88 118.44 -66.92
C MET A 1 66.26 117.86 -65.72
N SER A 2 66.39 116.62 -65.59
CA SER A 2 66.05 115.72 -64.47
C SER A 2 64.64 115.17 -64.45
N THR A 3 64.61 114.05 -64.86
CA THR A 3 63.55 113.02 -64.89
C THR A 3 63.28 112.49 -63.48
N GLU A 4 62.04 112.46 -63.10
CA GLU A 4 61.65 111.62 -61.91
C GLU A 4 60.76 110.55 -62.34
N GLN A 5 61.15 109.37 -62.06
CA GLN A 5 60.42 108.12 -62.27
C GLN A 5 59.42 107.93 -61.09
N ASN A 6 58.20 107.67 -61.45
CA ASN A 6 57.15 107.38 -60.50
C ASN A 6 56.86 105.85 -60.52
N ASN A 7 57.22 105.16 -59.45
CA ASN A 7 57.00 103.77 -59.22
C ASN A 7 55.55 103.51 -58.65
N GLY A 8 54.69 103.04 -59.50
CA GLY A 8 53.36 102.61 -59.09
C GLY A 8 53.34 101.28 -58.36
N LYS A 9 52.85 101.32 -57.18
CA LYS A 9 52.49 100.07 -56.48
C LYS A 9 51.24 99.42 -57.00
N PRO A 10 51.15 98.08 -57.15
CA PRO A 10 49.92 97.39 -57.52
C PRO A 10 48.88 97.44 -56.40
N ALA A 11 47.63 97.68 -56.84
CA ALA A 11 46.47 97.71 -55.94
C ALA A 11 46.07 96.32 -55.51
N VAL A 12 45.91 96.11 -54.20
CA VAL A 12 45.36 94.87 -53.53
C VAL A 12 43.86 94.90 -53.77
N PRO A 13 43.25 93.78 -54.30
CA PRO A 13 41.81 93.71 -54.47
C PRO A 13 41.08 93.63 -53.10
N PRO A 14 39.87 94.18 -52.98
CA PRO A 14 39.11 94.22 -51.75
C PRO A 14 38.67 92.79 -51.34
N LYS A 15 38.95 92.39 -50.09
CA LYS A 15 38.40 91.16 -49.52
C LYS A 15 36.87 91.22 -49.56
N ARG A 16 36.24 90.37 -50.36
CA ARG A 16 34.82 90.13 -50.34
C ARG A 16 34.44 89.52 -48.97
N ASN A 17 33.78 90.30 -48.13
CA ASN A 17 33.17 89.82 -46.95
C ASN A 17 32.00 88.86 -47.31
N LEU A 18 32.25 87.53 -47.29
CA LEU A 18 31.29 86.49 -47.59
C LEU A 18 30.02 86.59 -46.70
N LEU A 19 30.16 87.21 -45.50
CA LEU A 19 29.06 87.48 -44.59
C LEU A 19 28.04 88.48 -45.04
N ASN A 20 28.30 89.23 -46.11
CA ASN A 20 27.41 90.28 -46.63
C ASN A 20 26.54 89.80 -47.81
N ASP A 21 26.74 88.57 -48.25
CA ASP A 21 25.91 87.98 -49.29
C ASP A 21 24.57 87.51 -48.66
N ARG A 22 23.45 88.01 -49.18
CA ARG A 22 22.10 87.71 -48.66
C ARG A 22 21.81 86.22 -48.66
N ARG A 23 22.38 85.46 -49.62
CA ARG A 23 22.20 83.98 -49.70
C ARG A 23 22.96 83.26 -48.65
N ILE A 24 24.19 83.71 -48.30
CA ILE A 24 25.01 83.11 -47.24
C ILE A 24 24.44 83.39 -45.86
N ARG A 25 23.89 84.63 -45.65
CA ARG A 25 23.18 84.94 -44.37
C ARG A 25 21.92 84.07 -44.17
N LEU A 26 21.14 83.82 -45.26
CA LEU A 26 19.96 82.89 -45.19
C LEU A 26 20.39 81.46 -44.88
N LEU A 27 21.47 80.96 -45.49
CA LEU A 27 21.99 79.64 -45.19
C LEU A 27 22.52 79.49 -43.72
N LEU A 28 23.24 80.55 -43.28
CA LEU A 28 23.72 80.57 -41.89
C LEU A 28 22.59 80.69 -40.84
N SER A 29 21.53 81.45 -41.16
CA SER A 29 20.35 81.54 -40.28
C SER A 29 19.56 80.26 -40.26
N LEU A 30 19.44 79.58 -41.42
CA LEU A 30 18.78 78.25 -41.53
C LEU A 30 19.61 77.22 -40.74
N LEU A 31 20.94 77.20 -40.95
CA LEU A 31 21.82 76.30 -40.21
C LEU A 31 21.76 76.57 -38.69
N GLY A 32 21.78 77.89 -38.29
CA GLY A 32 21.59 78.27 -36.91
C GLY A 32 20.25 77.87 -36.31
N ALA A 33 19.14 77.98 -37.13
CA ALA A 33 17.83 77.55 -36.72
C ALA A 33 17.75 76.02 -36.56
N VAL A 34 18.39 75.28 -37.52
CA VAL A 34 18.48 73.77 -37.36
C VAL A 34 19.30 73.38 -36.21
N ILE A 35 20.44 74.02 -35.93
CA ILE A 35 21.25 73.73 -34.72
C ILE A 35 20.49 74.09 -33.46
N ALA A 36 19.83 75.27 -33.44
CA ALA A 36 19.00 75.64 -32.26
C ALA A 36 17.80 74.73 -32.10
N TRP A 37 17.14 74.30 -33.20
CA TRP A 37 16.07 73.29 -33.14
C TRP A 37 16.58 71.93 -32.63
N MET A 38 17.75 71.48 -33.13
CA MET A 38 18.36 70.23 -32.70
C MET A 38 18.78 70.34 -31.25
N ALA A 39 19.38 71.42 -30.76
CA ALA A 39 19.74 71.68 -29.41
C ALA A 39 18.53 71.68 -28.45
N VAL A 40 17.43 72.35 -28.90
CA VAL A 40 16.20 72.35 -28.09
C VAL A 40 15.57 70.98 -28.09
N THR A 41 15.60 70.22 -29.18
CA THR A 41 15.02 68.87 -29.29
C THR A 41 15.82 67.89 -28.41
N ILE A 42 17.16 68.05 -28.30
CA ILE A 42 18.02 67.18 -27.47
C ILE A 42 17.96 67.58 -25.97
N VAL A 43 17.89 68.87 -25.66
CA VAL A 43 17.95 69.37 -24.26
C VAL A 43 16.57 69.45 -23.61
N VAL A 44 15.50 69.65 -24.40
CA VAL A 44 14.11 69.76 -23.92
C VAL A 44 13.29 68.55 -24.43
N GLN A 45 13.85 67.34 -24.36
CA GLN A 45 12.99 66.17 -24.61
C GLN A 45 11.99 66.07 -23.44
N PRO A 46 10.69 66.23 -23.64
CA PRO A 46 9.72 65.90 -22.62
C PRO A 46 9.85 64.39 -22.35
N GLY A 47 10.08 64.04 -21.10
CA GLY A 47 10.18 62.62 -20.72
C GLY A 47 9.01 61.84 -21.30
N THR A 48 9.29 60.87 -22.16
CA THR A 48 8.27 60.02 -22.77
C THR A 48 7.86 58.99 -21.72
N THR A 49 6.57 58.65 -21.69
CA THR A 49 6.05 57.59 -20.81
C THR A 49 5.58 56.42 -21.65
N THR A 50 5.99 55.23 -21.30
CA THR A 50 5.53 53.96 -21.93
C THR A 50 5.10 52.98 -20.90
N THR A 51 4.17 52.06 -21.23
CA THR A 51 3.72 50.99 -20.30
C THR A 51 4.12 49.65 -20.88
N ILE A 52 4.79 48.84 -20.08
CA ILE A 52 5.03 47.43 -20.36
C ILE A 52 3.93 46.62 -19.65
N TYR A 53 3.19 45.85 -20.44
CA TYR A 53 2.05 45.10 -19.95
C TYR A 53 2.42 43.66 -19.55
N ASN A 54 1.68 43.09 -18.60
CA ASN A 54 1.73 41.69 -18.24
C ASN A 54 3.13 41.21 -17.77
N VAL A 55 3.83 42.02 -16.99
CA VAL A 55 5.10 41.60 -16.36
C VAL A 55 4.80 40.64 -15.20
N PRO A 56 5.32 39.40 -15.25
CA PRO A 56 5.04 38.42 -14.19
C PRO A 56 5.68 38.84 -12.89
N VAL A 57 5.00 38.51 -11.77
CA VAL A 57 5.54 38.66 -10.43
C VAL A 57 6.36 37.43 -10.10
N ASP A 58 7.63 37.61 -9.80
CA ASP A 58 8.54 36.53 -9.42
C ASP A 58 8.52 36.35 -7.88
N PHE A 59 7.81 35.30 -7.44
CA PHE A 59 7.72 34.91 -6.04
C PHE A 59 8.98 34.19 -5.54
N SER A 60 9.86 33.76 -6.42
CA SER A 60 11.11 33.07 -6.07
C SER A 60 12.25 34.03 -5.76
N TYR A 61 12.16 35.26 -6.26
CA TYR A 61 13.19 36.28 -6.10
C TYR A 61 13.35 36.69 -4.62
N ASP A 62 14.56 36.60 -4.10
CA ASP A 62 14.93 36.91 -2.70
C ASP A 62 14.14 36.11 -1.64
N SER A 63 13.74 34.88 -2.00
CA SER A 63 12.92 33.99 -1.17
C SER A 63 13.59 33.60 0.17
N ALA A 64 14.91 33.76 0.29
CA ALA A 64 15.67 33.46 1.52
C ALA A 64 15.13 34.20 2.76
N ALA A 65 14.47 35.33 2.58
CA ALA A 65 13.89 36.11 3.66
C ALA A 65 12.79 35.37 4.44
N TYR A 66 12.02 34.51 3.81
CA TYR A 66 10.97 33.70 4.44
C TYR A 66 11.34 32.21 4.54
N THR A 67 12.03 31.63 3.54
CA THR A 67 12.43 30.23 3.56
C THR A 67 13.40 29.88 4.67
N SER A 68 14.29 30.83 5.08
CA SER A 68 15.16 30.65 6.24
C SER A 68 14.42 30.48 7.56
N ARG A 69 13.14 30.82 7.62
CA ARG A 69 12.22 30.63 8.76
C ARG A 69 11.36 29.38 8.63
N GLY A 70 11.58 28.56 7.61
CA GLY A 70 10.78 27.39 7.32
C GLY A 70 9.42 27.70 6.67
N LEU A 71 9.20 28.96 6.28
CA LEU A 71 7.95 29.35 5.63
C LEU A 71 7.98 29.05 4.13
N SER A 72 6.85 28.67 3.59
CA SER A 72 6.60 28.47 2.17
C SER A 72 5.36 29.24 1.74
N ILE A 73 5.31 29.63 0.48
CA ILE A 73 4.12 30.21 -0.12
C ILE A 73 3.14 29.06 -0.42
N VAL A 74 1.95 29.17 0.10
CA VAL A 74 0.89 28.16 -0.03
C VAL A 74 0.03 28.43 -1.26
N ASN A 75 -0.35 29.69 -1.52
CA ASN A 75 -1.01 30.08 -2.76
C ASN A 75 0.04 30.58 -3.76
N ALA A 76 0.17 29.92 -4.88
CA ALA A 76 1.13 30.24 -5.93
C ALA A 76 0.41 30.67 -7.23
N GLU A 77 -0.61 31.49 -7.13
CA GLU A 77 -1.31 32.00 -8.31
C GLU A 77 -0.39 32.90 -9.14
N GLU A 78 -0.35 32.67 -10.45
CA GLU A 78 0.38 33.53 -11.36
C GLU A 78 -0.25 34.94 -11.35
N LYS A 79 0.55 35.94 -10.97
CA LYS A 79 0.14 37.35 -10.99
C LYS A 79 1.01 38.15 -11.94
N THR A 80 0.38 39.02 -12.73
CA THR A 80 1.08 39.95 -13.60
C THR A 80 0.70 41.38 -13.27
N VAL A 81 1.65 42.30 -13.50
CA VAL A 81 1.43 43.75 -13.32
C VAL A 81 1.89 44.50 -14.54
N ASN A 82 1.40 45.74 -14.68
CA ASN A 82 1.88 46.66 -15.69
C ASN A 82 2.93 47.61 -15.11
N LEU A 83 4.01 47.85 -15.86
CA LEU A 83 5.06 48.77 -15.47
C LEU A 83 4.98 50.03 -16.30
N LYS A 84 4.91 51.18 -15.62
CA LYS A 84 4.97 52.49 -16.24
C LYS A 84 6.40 53.01 -16.16
N LEU A 85 7.02 53.22 -17.33
CA LEU A 85 8.37 53.74 -17.51
C LEU A 85 8.29 55.20 -17.92
N SER A 86 9.14 56.04 -17.34
CA SER A 86 9.29 57.45 -17.73
C SER A 86 10.75 57.79 -17.89
N GLY A 87 11.17 58.34 -19.02
CA GLY A 87 12.57 58.65 -19.30
C GLY A 87 12.80 59.08 -20.75
N ASP A 88 14.03 58.95 -21.21
CA ASP A 88 14.38 59.21 -22.61
C ASP A 88 13.73 58.18 -23.54
N GLY A 89 13.05 58.67 -24.59
CA GLY A 89 12.25 57.83 -25.51
C GLY A 89 13.05 56.73 -26.21
N TYR A 90 14.33 57.00 -26.53
CA TYR A 90 15.21 56.00 -27.14
C TYR A 90 15.54 54.85 -26.14
N THR A 91 15.84 55.22 -24.90
CA THR A 91 16.19 54.29 -23.85
C THR A 91 15.00 53.43 -23.45
N ILE A 92 13.83 54.03 -23.18
CA ILE A 92 12.62 53.26 -22.78
C ILE A 92 12.05 52.40 -23.91
N GLY A 93 12.23 52.82 -25.19
CA GLY A 93 11.79 52.06 -26.35
C GLY A 93 12.57 50.76 -26.62
N SER A 94 13.77 50.64 -26.01
CA SER A 94 14.60 49.41 -26.11
C SER A 94 14.36 48.44 -24.99
N LEU A 95 13.57 48.78 -23.95
CA LEU A 95 13.32 47.96 -22.77
C LEU A 95 12.11 47.04 -22.97
N SER A 96 12.20 45.86 -22.45
CA SER A 96 11.20 44.82 -22.50
C SER A 96 10.84 44.31 -21.10
N ALA A 97 9.84 43.46 -20.97
CA ALA A 97 9.47 42.83 -19.69
C ALA A 97 10.64 42.08 -19.03
N ASN A 98 11.52 41.48 -19.84
CA ASN A 98 12.67 40.71 -19.35
C ASN A 98 13.78 41.57 -18.70
N ASP A 99 13.75 42.86 -18.86
CA ASP A 99 14.70 43.80 -18.27
C ASP A 99 14.33 44.15 -16.83
N PHE A 100 13.18 43.70 -16.35
CA PHE A 100 12.64 43.97 -15.02
C PHE A 100 12.27 42.70 -14.27
N VAL A 101 12.53 42.65 -12.97
CA VAL A 101 11.99 41.67 -12.02
C VAL A 101 11.05 42.41 -11.10
N VAL A 102 9.80 41.96 -11.08
CA VAL A 102 8.80 42.42 -10.11
C VAL A 102 8.67 41.34 -9.04
N TYR A 103 8.84 41.71 -7.80
CA TYR A 103 8.79 40.77 -6.70
C TYR A 103 8.16 41.42 -5.46
N PRO A 104 7.55 40.64 -4.55
CA PRO A 104 7.00 41.15 -3.32
C PRO A 104 8.08 41.55 -2.32
N ASP A 105 7.82 42.53 -1.50
CA ASP A 105 8.68 42.93 -0.39
C ASP A 105 8.52 41.93 0.79
N TRP A 106 9.47 41.03 0.91
CA TRP A 106 9.49 39.99 1.95
C TRP A 106 9.86 40.47 3.34
N SER A 107 10.27 41.72 3.51
CA SER A 107 10.81 42.26 4.78
C SER A 107 9.82 42.19 5.95
N SER A 108 8.52 42.21 5.65
CA SER A 108 7.46 42.12 6.66
C SER A 108 7.04 40.68 7.00
N VAL A 109 7.51 39.67 6.26
CA VAL A 109 7.11 38.26 6.46
C VAL A 109 7.93 37.65 7.61
N ARG A 110 7.27 37.40 8.76
CA ARG A 110 7.91 36.85 9.95
C ARG A 110 7.23 35.58 10.47
N ASP A 111 5.96 35.39 10.19
CA ASP A 111 5.08 34.36 10.68
C ASP A 111 4.12 33.86 9.58
N SER A 112 3.48 32.73 9.79
CA SER A 112 2.45 32.17 8.92
C SER A 112 1.20 33.07 8.85
N GLY A 113 0.40 32.86 7.83
CA GLY A 113 -0.88 33.53 7.57
C GLY A 113 -0.86 34.36 6.30
N GLU A 114 -2.01 34.97 6.00
CA GLU A 114 -2.20 35.85 4.86
C GLU A 114 -1.51 37.19 5.07
N LYS A 115 -0.75 37.63 4.08
CA LYS A 115 0.01 38.90 4.11
C LYS A 115 -0.24 39.64 2.81
N SER A 116 -0.65 40.90 2.93
CA SER A 116 -0.70 41.83 1.79
C SER A 116 0.67 42.51 1.63
N LEU A 117 1.39 42.13 0.58
CA LEU A 117 2.79 42.56 0.36
C LEU A 117 2.85 43.59 -0.76
N ARG A 118 3.68 44.62 -0.54
CA ARG A 118 3.95 45.60 -1.54
C ARG A 118 4.89 45.01 -2.60
N LEU A 119 4.57 45.25 -3.88
CA LEU A 119 5.43 44.85 -4.99
C LEU A 119 6.57 45.88 -5.18
N GLN A 120 7.75 45.38 -5.42
CA GLN A 120 8.94 46.10 -5.80
C GLN A 120 9.37 45.76 -7.20
N VAL A 121 10.00 46.70 -7.88
CA VAL A 121 10.56 46.51 -9.23
C VAL A 121 12.07 46.70 -9.15
N ARG A 122 12.80 45.72 -9.62
CA ARG A 122 14.26 45.81 -9.80
C ARG A 122 14.59 45.64 -11.29
N SER A 123 15.48 46.51 -11.75
CA SER A 123 16.03 46.37 -13.11
C SER A 123 17.17 45.37 -13.12
N GLN A 124 17.19 44.57 -14.17
CA GLN A 124 18.33 43.72 -14.54
C GLN A 124 19.20 44.39 -15.64
N SER A 125 18.73 45.45 -16.27
CA SER A 125 19.47 46.18 -17.30
C SER A 125 20.36 47.26 -16.73
N THR A 126 21.54 47.41 -17.30
CA THR A 126 22.49 48.52 -16.97
C THR A 126 22.14 49.84 -17.68
N LEU A 127 21.14 49.84 -18.56
CA LEU A 127 20.74 50.94 -19.42
C LEU A 127 19.77 51.96 -18.79
N LEU A 128 19.52 51.87 -17.48
CA LEU A 128 18.47 52.63 -16.78
C LEU A 128 18.90 54.02 -16.24
N THR A 129 20.02 54.57 -16.67
CA THR A 129 20.37 55.92 -16.24
C THR A 129 19.33 56.93 -16.77
N GLY A 130 18.59 57.59 -15.85
CA GLY A 130 17.57 58.55 -16.18
C GLY A 130 16.17 57.99 -16.47
N VAL A 131 15.93 56.67 -16.26
CA VAL A 131 14.60 56.05 -16.35
C VAL A 131 14.01 55.81 -14.98
N SER A 132 12.79 56.30 -14.75
CA SER A 132 12.02 55.98 -13.56
C SER A 132 10.98 54.88 -13.93
N VAL A 133 10.88 53.86 -13.03
CA VAL A 133 9.97 52.75 -13.20
C VAL A 133 8.98 52.71 -12.02
N SER A 134 7.73 52.56 -12.30
CA SER A 134 6.67 52.39 -11.30
C SER A 134 5.66 51.36 -11.75
N ILE A 135 5.02 50.69 -10.78
CA ILE A 135 3.89 49.78 -11.07
C ILE A 135 2.68 50.66 -11.39
N ASP A 136 1.99 50.33 -12.51
CA ASP A 136 0.77 51.00 -12.95
C ASP A 136 -0.44 50.22 -12.40
N GLY A 137 -1.18 50.84 -11.48
CA GLY A 137 -2.31 50.27 -10.81
C GLY A 137 -2.02 49.73 -9.41
N ASP A 138 -2.62 48.59 -9.06
CA ASP A 138 -2.43 47.95 -7.74
C ASP A 138 -1.00 47.42 -7.61
N ASN A 139 -0.34 47.85 -6.55
CA ASN A 139 1.04 47.51 -6.26
C ASN A 139 1.17 46.55 -5.05
N THR A 140 0.09 45.84 -4.72
CA THR A 140 0.04 44.84 -3.65
C THR A 140 -0.31 43.47 -4.15
N VAL A 141 0.10 42.42 -3.45
CA VAL A 141 -0.27 41.04 -3.69
C VAL A 141 -0.54 40.37 -2.35
N ASP A 142 -1.64 39.63 -2.32
CA ASP A 142 -1.99 38.82 -1.15
C ASP A 142 -1.36 37.45 -1.29
N VAL A 143 -0.59 37.04 -0.30
CA VAL A 143 0.16 35.78 -0.29
C VAL A 143 -0.06 35.10 1.06
N VAL A 144 -0.39 33.81 1.02
CA VAL A 144 -0.52 32.99 2.20
C VAL A 144 0.79 32.25 2.45
N PHE A 145 1.35 32.43 3.64
CA PHE A 145 2.55 31.74 4.11
C PHE A 145 2.19 30.71 5.16
N ASP A 146 2.80 29.53 5.07
CA ASP A 146 2.75 28.54 6.13
C ASP A 146 4.00 27.66 6.12
N VAL A 147 4.16 26.88 7.19
CA VAL A 147 5.11 25.76 7.22
C VAL A 147 4.45 24.57 6.52
N VAL A 148 5.08 24.09 5.47
CA VAL A 148 4.59 22.88 4.77
C VAL A 148 5.15 21.66 5.47
N GLU A 149 4.27 20.78 5.91
CA GLU A 149 4.56 19.55 6.64
C GLU A 149 3.89 18.36 5.98
N GLU A 150 4.32 17.16 6.38
CA GLU A 150 3.66 15.91 6.05
C GLU A 150 3.04 15.30 7.30
N LYS A 151 1.82 14.82 7.17
CA LYS A 151 1.09 14.13 8.24
C LYS A 151 0.53 12.82 7.71
N THR A 152 0.94 11.71 8.34
CA THR A 152 0.39 10.39 8.04
C THR A 152 -0.67 10.02 9.07
N LEU A 153 -1.82 9.58 8.60
CA LEU A 153 -2.96 9.18 9.42
C LEU A 153 -3.38 7.74 9.09
N PRO A 154 -3.77 6.94 10.10
CA PRO A 154 -4.43 5.66 9.86
C PRO A 154 -5.83 5.89 9.28
N ILE A 155 -6.21 5.04 8.33
CA ILE A 155 -7.54 5.06 7.73
C ILE A 155 -8.46 4.16 8.54
N GLN A 156 -9.53 4.71 9.08
CA GLN A 156 -10.57 3.98 9.80
C GLN A 156 -11.71 3.64 8.86
N VAL A 157 -12.08 2.36 8.78
CA VAL A 157 -13.23 1.94 7.99
C VAL A 157 -14.48 1.98 8.87
N THR A 158 -15.50 2.69 8.41
CA THR A 158 -16.84 2.70 9.02
C THR A 158 -17.85 2.13 8.03
N THR A 159 -18.67 1.21 8.51
CA THR A 159 -19.72 0.58 7.71
C THR A 159 -21.07 1.05 8.20
N ASN A 160 -21.84 1.68 7.31
CA ASN A 160 -23.16 2.20 7.64
C ASN A 160 -24.23 1.49 6.80
N TYR A 161 -25.34 1.08 7.45
CA TYR A 161 -26.54 0.55 6.78
C TYR A 161 -26.32 -0.69 5.91
N LEU A 162 -25.38 -1.58 6.30
CA LEU A 162 -25.18 -2.84 5.59
C LEU A 162 -26.32 -3.82 5.88
N LYS A 163 -26.87 -4.41 4.82
CA LYS A 163 -27.80 -5.55 4.91
C LYS A 163 -27.03 -6.82 4.61
N ILE A 164 -26.99 -7.72 5.60
CA ILE A 164 -26.38 -9.03 5.46
C ILE A 164 -27.50 -10.06 5.34
N ALA A 165 -27.43 -10.96 4.37
CA ALA A 165 -28.43 -11.99 4.14
C ALA A 165 -28.48 -12.99 5.32
N ASP A 166 -29.63 -13.61 5.51
CA ASP A 166 -29.77 -14.68 6.48
C ASP A 166 -28.80 -15.83 6.17
N GLY A 167 -28.12 -16.32 7.20
CA GLY A 167 -27.08 -17.36 7.05
C GLY A 167 -25.68 -16.83 6.66
N TYR A 168 -25.48 -15.52 6.66
CA TYR A 168 -24.18 -14.88 6.42
C TYR A 168 -23.80 -13.92 7.56
N ILE A 169 -22.53 -13.58 7.61
CA ILE A 169 -21.98 -12.62 8.58
C ILE A 169 -20.91 -11.75 7.91
N LEU A 170 -20.87 -10.47 8.28
CA LEU A 170 -19.71 -9.64 8.01
C LEU A 170 -18.58 -10.04 8.97
N TYR A 171 -17.58 -10.71 8.45
CA TYR A 171 -16.46 -11.20 9.25
C TYR A 171 -15.41 -10.12 9.53
N GLY A 172 -15.22 -9.21 8.56
CA GLY A 172 -14.26 -8.12 8.67
C GLY A 172 -14.25 -7.23 7.43
N THR A 173 -13.37 -6.27 7.46
CA THR A 173 -13.11 -5.36 6.35
C THR A 173 -11.62 -5.35 6.06
N ASP A 174 -11.24 -5.58 4.81
CA ASP A 174 -9.87 -5.41 4.34
C ASP A 174 -9.79 -4.10 3.55
N ILE A 175 -8.68 -3.41 3.69
CA ILE A 175 -8.44 -2.12 3.04
C ILE A 175 -7.14 -2.19 2.24
N SER A 176 -7.15 -1.62 1.04
CA SER A 176 -5.98 -1.64 0.14
C SER A 176 -4.79 -0.85 0.67
N LYS A 177 -5.04 0.13 1.54
CA LYS A 177 -4.02 0.98 2.15
C LYS A 177 -4.44 1.36 3.57
N GLU A 178 -3.58 1.07 4.54
CA GLU A 178 -3.89 1.29 5.97
C GLU A 178 -3.69 2.73 6.43
N THR A 179 -2.89 3.52 5.70
CA THR A 179 -2.55 4.90 6.05
C THR A 179 -2.62 5.81 4.83
N VAL A 180 -2.88 7.09 5.06
CA VAL A 180 -2.81 8.15 4.05
C VAL A 180 -1.86 9.24 4.51
N THR A 181 -1.04 9.74 3.59
CA THR A 181 -0.14 10.87 3.83
C THR A 181 -0.73 12.13 3.20
N LEU A 182 -0.81 13.18 4.03
CA LEU A 182 -1.22 14.53 3.65
C LEU A 182 0.02 15.40 3.62
N SER A 183 0.17 16.24 2.60
CA SER A 183 1.24 17.23 2.50
C SER A 183 0.64 18.60 2.28
N GLY A 184 0.91 19.53 3.18
CA GLY A 184 0.30 20.86 3.11
C GLY A 184 0.62 21.75 4.30
N PRO A 185 -0.12 22.88 4.43
CA PRO A 185 0.07 23.84 5.50
C PRO A 185 -0.14 23.24 6.89
N SER A 186 0.77 23.53 7.82
CA SER A 186 0.67 23.03 9.20
C SER A 186 -0.62 23.49 9.89
N THR A 187 -1.12 24.68 9.53
CA THR A 187 -2.40 25.19 10.05
C THR A 187 -3.63 24.41 9.57
N GLU A 188 -3.59 23.83 8.37
CA GLU A 188 -4.63 22.89 7.90
C GLU A 188 -4.44 21.51 8.53
N LEU A 189 -3.22 20.98 8.50
CA LEU A 189 -2.91 19.63 8.99
C LEU A 189 -3.16 19.49 10.51
N SER A 190 -2.97 20.56 11.28
CA SER A 190 -3.24 20.56 12.72
C SER A 190 -4.72 20.39 13.07
N LYS A 191 -5.64 20.74 12.18
CA LYS A 191 -7.08 20.59 12.37
C LYS A 191 -7.56 19.16 12.21
N VAL A 192 -6.80 18.33 11.47
CA VAL A 192 -7.18 16.95 11.16
C VAL A 192 -6.76 16.02 12.27
N GLU A 193 -7.68 15.25 12.80
CA GLU A 193 -7.43 14.23 13.83
C GLU A 193 -7.59 12.81 13.28
N THR A 194 -8.64 12.56 12.47
CA THR A 194 -8.96 11.23 11.95
C THR A 194 -9.24 11.25 10.47
N CYS A 195 -8.90 10.13 9.81
CA CYS A 195 -9.26 9.82 8.44
C CYS A 195 -10.20 8.61 8.43
N THR A 196 -11.32 8.70 7.71
CA THR A 196 -12.35 7.65 7.68
C THR A 196 -12.75 7.34 6.25
N ALA A 197 -12.79 6.04 5.91
CA ALA A 197 -13.43 5.50 4.72
C ALA A 197 -14.85 5.03 5.11
N GLU A 198 -15.88 5.76 4.68
CA GLU A 198 -17.27 5.47 5.01
C GLU A 198 -17.90 4.59 3.92
N VAL A 199 -18.04 3.31 4.22
CA VAL A 199 -18.60 2.32 3.31
C VAL A 199 -20.12 2.26 3.46
N THR A 200 -20.82 2.44 2.34
CA THR A 200 -22.26 2.23 2.24
C THR A 200 -22.56 1.23 1.10
N TYR A 201 -23.41 0.28 1.37
CA TYR A 201 -23.84 -0.70 0.36
C TYR A 201 -25.35 -0.89 0.44
N SER A 202 -26.05 -0.69 -0.67
CA SER A 202 -27.52 -0.75 -0.71
C SER A 202 -28.07 -2.14 -1.01
N GLY A 203 -27.23 -3.07 -1.47
CA GLY A 203 -27.59 -4.45 -1.74
C GLY A 203 -27.60 -5.33 -0.50
N GLU A 204 -28.06 -6.56 -0.65
CA GLU A 204 -27.96 -7.61 0.35
C GLU A 204 -26.64 -8.36 0.16
N LEU A 205 -25.85 -8.50 1.21
CA LEU A 205 -24.52 -9.10 1.16
C LEU A 205 -24.60 -10.61 1.36
N THR A 206 -24.23 -11.35 0.32
CA THR A 206 -24.11 -12.82 0.32
C THR A 206 -22.70 -13.31 -0.03
N SER A 207 -21.82 -12.41 -0.48
CA SER A 207 -20.45 -12.70 -0.87
C SER A 207 -19.55 -11.48 -0.60
N PRO A 208 -18.23 -11.65 -0.57
CA PRO A 208 -17.31 -10.51 -0.45
C PRO A 208 -17.52 -9.48 -1.57
N VAL A 209 -17.53 -8.20 -1.20
CA VAL A 209 -17.70 -7.08 -2.13
C VAL A 209 -16.58 -6.07 -1.90
N THR A 210 -15.91 -5.67 -2.97
CA THR A 210 -14.91 -4.60 -2.96
C THR A 210 -15.51 -3.32 -3.50
N LEU A 211 -15.34 -2.23 -2.75
CA LEU A 211 -15.89 -0.91 -3.06
C LEU A 211 -14.77 0.12 -3.01
N ASP A 212 -14.71 0.99 -4.03
CA ASP A 212 -13.87 2.18 -3.98
C ASP A 212 -14.55 3.23 -3.11
N THR A 213 -13.87 3.67 -2.07
CA THR A 213 -14.43 4.51 -1.02
C THR A 213 -13.57 5.75 -0.84
N GLY A 214 -14.17 6.93 -1.02
CA GLY A 214 -13.50 8.22 -0.80
C GLY A 214 -13.16 8.43 0.67
N LEU A 215 -12.00 9.07 0.89
CA LEU A 215 -11.53 9.40 2.22
C LEU A 215 -12.17 10.69 2.73
N ARG A 216 -12.57 10.69 4.01
CA ARG A 216 -13.06 11.86 4.72
C ARG A 216 -12.21 12.13 5.94
N PHE A 217 -12.00 13.41 6.21
CA PHE A 217 -11.13 13.86 7.28
C PHE A 217 -11.93 14.64 8.31
N TYR A 218 -11.65 14.38 9.58
CA TYR A 218 -12.43 14.99 10.66
C TYR A 218 -11.52 15.63 11.71
N THR A 219 -12.05 16.70 12.30
CA THR A 219 -11.46 17.33 13.49
C THR A 219 -11.69 16.46 14.73
N ARG A 220 -10.99 16.78 15.82
CA ARG A 220 -11.19 16.15 17.14
C ARG A 220 -12.63 16.28 17.66
N SER A 221 -13.36 17.30 17.26
CA SER A 221 -14.78 17.51 17.62
C SER A 221 -15.76 16.80 16.67
N GLY A 222 -15.29 16.10 15.63
CA GLY A 222 -16.11 15.38 14.65
C GLY A 222 -16.61 16.23 13.48
N GLY A 223 -16.13 17.47 13.33
CA GLY A 223 -16.42 18.29 12.15
C GLY A 223 -15.61 17.84 10.94
N GLU A 224 -16.22 17.78 9.74
CA GLU A 224 -15.52 17.45 8.51
C GLU A 224 -14.54 18.57 8.11
N VAL A 225 -13.33 18.20 7.73
CA VAL A 225 -12.26 19.12 7.26
C VAL A 225 -12.24 19.10 5.74
N LYS A 226 -12.28 20.28 5.14
CA LYS A 226 -12.04 20.49 3.71
C LYS A 226 -10.70 21.19 3.56
N PHE A 227 -9.88 20.71 2.66
CA PHE A 227 -8.58 21.27 2.35
C PHE A 227 -8.67 22.27 1.21
N GLU A 228 -7.89 23.34 1.32
CA GLU A 228 -7.73 24.33 0.27
C GLU A 228 -6.35 24.20 -0.38
N TYR A 229 -5.33 23.93 0.44
CA TYR A 229 -3.94 23.90 0.00
C TYR A 229 -3.22 22.57 0.31
N THR A 230 -3.88 21.65 0.98
CA THR A 230 -3.32 20.34 1.31
C THR A 230 -3.53 19.35 0.18
N THR A 231 -2.46 18.67 -0.23
CA THR A 231 -2.49 17.58 -1.19
C THR A 231 -2.55 16.24 -0.49
N LEU A 232 -3.33 15.32 -1.06
CA LEU A 232 -3.49 13.95 -0.57
C LEU A 232 -2.65 13.01 -1.43
N GLU A 233 -2.01 12.03 -0.82
CA GLU A 233 -1.35 10.94 -1.55
C GLU A 233 -2.36 10.09 -2.33
N THR A 234 -3.56 9.91 -1.77
CA THR A 234 -4.74 9.31 -2.42
C THR A 234 -6.01 9.90 -1.83
N ASP A 235 -7.03 10.02 -2.63
CA ASP A 235 -8.36 10.51 -2.22
C ASP A 235 -9.38 9.40 -1.98
N SER A 236 -9.05 8.16 -2.38
CA SER A 236 -9.89 6.97 -2.19
C SER A 236 -9.06 5.73 -1.91
N VAL A 237 -9.71 4.71 -1.37
CA VAL A 237 -9.16 3.40 -1.09
C VAL A 237 -10.17 2.32 -1.41
N GLU A 238 -9.70 1.16 -1.84
CA GLU A 238 -10.54 -0.02 -2.00
C GLU A 238 -10.77 -0.67 -0.63
N VAL A 239 -12.04 -0.83 -0.28
CA VAL A 239 -12.46 -1.53 0.93
C VAL A 239 -13.21 -2.80 0.53
N THR A 240 -12.72 -3.94 0.98
CA THR A 240 -13.36 -5.24 0.77
C THR A 240 -14.13 -5.64 2.03
N LEU A 241 -15.43 -5.78 1.89
CA LEU A 241 -16.31 -6.33 2.92
C LEU A 241 -16.20 -7.86 2.86
N GLN A 242 -15.58 -8.47 3.86
CA GLN A 242 -15.42 -9.93 3.96
C GLN A 242 -16.71 -10.54 4.50
N VAL A 243 -17.51 -11.14 3.63
CA VAL A 243 -18.77 -11.79 3.98
C VAL A 243 -18.59 -13.30 3.95
N TYR A 244 -18.88 -13.93 5.08
CA TYR A 244 -18.74 -15.37 5.27
C TYR A 244 -20.10 -16.03 5.47
N LYS A 245 -20.25 -17.24 4.89
CA LYS A 245 -21.41 -18.10 5.10
C LYS A 245 -21.32 -18.81 6.45
N LEU A 246 -22.43 -18.84 7.17
CA LEU A 246 -22.57 -19.56 8.43
C LEU A 246 -22.93 -21.02 8.17
N ALA A 247 -22.35 -21.93 8.91
CA ALA A 247 -22.75 -23.34 8.91
C ALA A 247 -22.61 -23.95 10.30
N THR A 248 -23.50 -24.90 10.59
CA THR A 248 -23.39 -25.80 11.74
C THR A 248 -23.05 -27.19 11.22
N LEU A 249 -21.81 -27.62 11.41
CA LEU A 249 -21.31 -28.87 10.86
C LEU A 249 -21.15 -29.93 11.94
N PRO A 250 -21.50 -31.20 11.67
CA PRO A 250 -21.25 -32.29 12.58
C PRO A 250 -19.75 -32.58 12.71
N VAL A 251 -19.37 -33.01 13.91
CA VAL A 251 -17.98 -33.34 14.26
C VAL A 251 -17.75 -34.83 14.14
N GLU A 252 -16.66 -35.20 13.48
CA GLU A 252 -16.22 -36.60 13.34
C GLU A 252 -14.79 -36.77 13.82
N VAL A 253 -14.46 -37.98 14.22
CA VAL A 253 -13.11 -38.43 14.62
C VAL A 253 -12.61 -39.43 13.59
N SER A 254 -11.40 -39.20 13.10
CA SER A 254 -10.72 -40.13 12.20
C SER A 254 -9.82 -41.09 12.97
N PHE A 255 -9.66 -42.30 12.46
CA PHE A 255 -8.79 -43.31 13.02
C PHE A 255 -7.62 -43.59 12.08
N ILE A 256 -6.40 -43.69 12.64
CA ILE A 256 -5.20 -44.11 11.91
C ILE A 256 -4.65 -45.40 12.50
N ASN A 257 -3.78 -46.07 11.76
CA ASN A 257 -3.23 -47.40 12.10
C ASN A 257 -4.33 -48.43 12.30
N ALA A 258 -5.48 -48.23 11.68
CA ALA A 258 -6.56 -49.23 11.63
C ALA A 258 -6.15 -50.41 10.77
N PRO A 259 -6.61 -51.63 11.07
CA PRO A 259 -6.48 -52.77 10.17
C PRO A 259 -7.13 -52.51 8.82
N ARG A 260 -6.74 -53.32 7.81
CA ARG A 260 -7.43 -53.34 6.52
C ARG A 260 -8.90 -53.66 6.72
N ASP A 261 -9.75 -52.92 6.03
CA ASP A 261 -11.23 -53.11 6.05
C ASP A 261 -11.86 -52.98 7.45
N PHE A 262 -11.20 -52.34 8.40
CA PHE A 262 -11.70 -52.10 9.77
C PHE A 262 -13.03 -51.32 9.73
N ASP A 263 -14.03 -51.86 10.43
CA ASP A 263 -15.32 -51.19 10.66
C ASP A 263 -15.25 -50.30 11.91
N PRO A 264 -15.10 -48.96 11.77
CA PRO A 264 -15.01 -48.04 12.90
C PRO A 264 -16.30 -47.95 13.75
N SER A 265 -17.42 -48.48 13.27
CA SER A 265 -18.71 -48.47 13.99
C SER A 265 -18.65 -49.25 15.33
N VAL A 266 -17.65 -50.13 15.48
CA VAL A 266 -17.39 -50.87 16.74
C VAL A 266 -16.94 -49.90 17.85
N LEU A 267 -16.30 -48.78 17.49
CA LEU A 267 -15.83 -47.78 18.44
C LEU A 267 -16.93 -46.75 18.71
N VAL A 268 -17.83 -47.10 19.61
CA VAL A 268 -18.90 -46.19 20.03
C VAL A 268 -18.27 -45.14 20.94
N TYR A 269 -18.36 -43.87 20.51
CA TYR A 269 -17.81 -42.76 21.28
C TYR A 269 -18.80 -41.64 21.49
N SER A 270 -18.54 -40.79 22.46
CA SER A 270 -19.26 -39.55 22.75
C SER A 270 -18.33 -38.38 22.64
N LEU A 271 -18.84 -37.26 22.10
CA LEU A 271 -18.15 -35.99 21.96
C LEU A 271 -18.69 -34.97 22.95
N SER A 272 -17.84 -34.16 23.56
CA SER A 272 -18.28 -33.03 24.38
C SER A 272 -19.15 -32.06 23.63
N LYS A 273 -18.94 -31.95 22.30
CA LYS A 273 -19.77 -31.17 21.38
C LYS A 273 -19.90 -31.91 20.04
N LYS A 274 -21.12 -32.14 19.62
CA LYS A 274 -21.41 -32.94 18.41
C LYS A 274 -21.42 -32.13 17.12
N THR A 275 -21.57 -30.82 17.23
CA THR A 275 -21.62 -29.89 16.09
C THR A 275 -20.82 -28.63 16.42
N LEU A 276 -20.22 -28.02 15.42
CA LEU A 276 -19.52 -26.75 15.53
C LEU A 276 -20.15 -25.71 14.62
N ASN A 277 -20.29 -24.49 15.15
CA ASN A 277 -20.68 -23.33 14.35
C ASN A 277 -19.43 -22.70 13.74
N VAL A 278 -19.41 -22.63 12.43
CA VAL A 278 -18.29 -22.09 11.63
C VAL A 278 -18.76 -21.07 10.65
N ALA A 279 -17.83 -20.21 10.23
CA ALA A 279 -18.02 -19.27 9.16
C ALA A 279 -16.85 -19.36 8.16
N GLY A 280 -17.13 -19.15 6.89
CA GLY A 280 -16.09 -19.15 5.86
C GLY A 280 -16.62 -18.77 4.49
N PRO A 281 -15.73 -18.74 3.48
CA PRO A 281 -16.14 -18.54 2.11
C PRO A 281 -17.18 -19.58 1.70
N GLU A 282 -18.27 -19.16 1.03
CA GLU A 282 -19.37 -20.04 0.64
C GLU A 282 -18.89 -21.28 -0.11
N SER A 283 -17.98 -21.10 -1.07
CA SER A 283 -17.43 -22.19 -1.88
C SER A 283 -16.66 -23.24 -1.07
N GLN A 284 -16.17 -22.89 0.12
CA GLN A 284 -15.50 -23.82 1.03
C GLN A 284 -16.51 -24.49 1.96
N ILE A 285 -17.41 -23.69 2.53
CA ILE A 285 -18.46 -24.20 3.44
C ILE A 285 -19.33 -25.25 2.73
N ASP A 286 -19.72 -25.03 1.47
CA ASP A 286 -20.60 -25.92 0.72
C ASP A 286 -19.96 -27.28 0.35
N ARG A 287 -18.63 -27.38 0.47
CA ARG A 287 -17.88 -28.63 0.28
C ARG A 287 -17.74 -29.46 1.55
N LEU A 288 -18.03 -28.85 2.71
CA LEU A 288 -17.87 -29.49 4.01
C LEU A 288 -19.20 -30.12 4.42
N SER A 289 -19.20 -31.44 4.58
CA SER A 289 -20.33 -32.16 5.18
C SER A 289 -20.10 -32.40 6.68
N THR A 290 -18.84 -32.57 7.08
CA THR A 290 -18.39 -32.87 8.46
C THR A 290 -17.09 -32.15 8.75
N LEU A 291 -16.76 -32.00 10.02
CA LEU A 291 -15.47 -31.50 10.49
C LEU A 291 -14.74 -32.59 11.27
N SER A 292 -13.56 -32.99 10.78
CA SER A 292 -12.67 -33.87 11.54
C SER A 292 -11.91 -33.05 12.59
N VAL A 293 -12.04 -33.40 13.85
CA VAL A 293 -11.35 -32.72 14.96
C VAL A 293 -10.02 -33.37 15.33
N GLY A 294 -9.55 -34.29 14.52
CA GLY A 294 -8.26 -34.94 14.68
C GLY A 294 -8.32 -36.45 14.48
N THR A 295 -7.18 -37.09 14.68
CA THR A 295 -7.01 -38.52 14.45
C THR A 295 -6.65 -39.24 15.78
N ILE A 296 -7.28 -40.41 15.99
CA ILE A 296 -6.94 -41.30 17.08
C ILE A 296 -6.16 -42.47 16.52
N ASP A 297 -4.97 -42.68 17.03
CA ASP A 297 -4.11 -43.80 16.67
C ASP A 297 -4.55 -45.07 17.41
N LEU A 298 -5.05 -46.05 16.68
CA LEU A 298 -5.51 -47.33 17.25
C LEU A 298 -4.35 -48.14 17.83
N SER A 299 -3.13 -47.95 17.42
CA SER A 299 -1.95 -48.61 17.98
C SER A 299 -1.67 -48.17 19.40
N THR A 300 -2.03 -46.94 19.77
CA THR A 300 -1.87 -46.40 21.14
C THR A 300 -3.20 -46.23 21.86
N PHE A 301 -4.25 -46.81 21.32
CA PHE A 301 -5.60 -46.71 21.88
C PHE A 301 -5.69 -47.34 23.26
N ALA A 302 -6.36 -46.62 24.16
CA ALA A 302 -6.67 -47.09 25.50
C ALA A 302 -8.15 -46.92 25.78
N LEU A 303 -8.80 -48.01 26.22
CA LEU A 303 -10.27 -48.08 26.33
C LEU A 303 -10.86 -47.04 27.31
N ASP A 304 -10.17 -46.77 28.45
CA ASP A 304 -10.69 -45.89 29.49
C ASP A 304 -10.09 -44.47 29.44
N LYS A 305 -9.41 -44.13 28.33
CA LYS A 305 -8.79 -42.82 28.16
C LYS A 305 -9.80 -41.86 27.55
N VAL A 306 -9.85 -40.64 28.12
CA VAL A 306 -10.49 -39.50 27.47
C VAL A 306 -9.44 -38.76 26.62
N TYR A 307 -9.74 -38.59 25.36
CA TYR A 307 -8.86 -37.93 24.42
C TYR A 307 -9.29 -36.47 24.29
N GLU A 308 -8.36 -35.55 24.51
CA GLU A 308 -8.54 -34.11 24.24
C GLU A 308 -7.99 -33.80 22.84
N MET A 309 -8.87 -33.39 21.92
CA MET A 309 -8.54 -33.15 20.56
C MET A 309 -8.59 -31.61 20.29
N PRO A 310 -7.51 -30.98 19.85
CA PRO A 310 -7.55 -29.60 19.40
C PRO A 310 -8.42 -29.48 18.15
N ILE A 311 -9.17 -28.39 18.05
CA ILE A 311 -10.00 -28.12 16.87
C ILE A 311 -9.11 -27.52 15.79
N GLU A 312 -8.81 -28.30 14.77
CA GLU A 312 -8.07 -27.87 13.59
C GLU A 312 -9.07 -27.69 12.44
N LEU A 313 -9.17 -26.41 11.96
CA LEU A 313 -10.07 -26.08 10.86
C LEU A 313 -9.30 -25.95 9.55
N PRO A 314 -9.92 -26.25 8.42
CA PRO A 314 -9.36 -25.95 7.11
C PRO A 314 -9.06 -24.46 6.96
N SER A 315 -8.04 -24.12 6.16
CA SER A 315 -7.67 -22.74 5.89
C SER A 315 -8.86 -21.93 5.38
N GLY A 316 -9.08 -20.75 5.94
CA GLY A 316 -10.19 -19.87 5.57
C GLY A 316 -11.48 -20.10 6.36
N ILE A 317 -11.63 -21.23 7.06
CA ILE A 317 -12.77 -21.47 7.96
C ILE A 317 -12.47 -20.93 9.34
N ARG A 318 -13.45 -20.33 9.97
CA ARG A 318 -13.38 -19.74 11.33
C ARG A 318 -14.36 -20.40 12.26
N LEU A 319 -13.90 -20.72 13.46
CA LEU A 319 -14.77 -21.20 14.53
C LEU A 319 -15.49 -20.02 15.19
N LEU A 320 -16.78 -20.13 15.34
CA LEU A 320 -17.59 -19.12 16.04
C LEU A 320 -17.86 -19.52 17.50
N ASP A 321 -17.69 -20.79 17.82
CA ASP A 321 -17.82 -21.27 19.18
C ASP A 321 -16.58 -20.90 20.02
N ASN A 322 -16.78 -20.51 21.24
CA ASN A 322 -15.69 -20.12 22.15
C ASN A 322 -15.07 -21.36 22.83
N ILE A 323 -14.56 -22.31 22.03
CA ILE A 323 -13.88 -23.52 22.50
C ILE A 323 -12.65 -23.78 21.65
N SER A 324 -11.62 -24.40 22.21
CA SER A 324 -10.39 -24.75 21.50
C SER A 324 -10.18 -26.27 21.37
N THR A 325 -10.86 -27.05 22.18
CA THR A 325 -10.71 -28.52 22.25
C THR A 325 -12.06 -29.21 22.33
N ILE A 326 -12.11 -30.44 21.81
CA ILE A 326 -13.23 -31.38 22.01
C ILE A 326 -12.70 -32.59 22.71
N THR A 327 -13.44 -33.08 23.73
CA THR A 327 -13.13 -34.36 24.40
C THR A 327 -13.89 -35.48 23.74
N VAL A 328 -13.18 -36.59 23.51
CA VAL A 328 -13.69 -37.85 22.95
C VAL A 328 -13.57 -38.91 24.03
N SER A 329 -14.67 -39.54 24.39
CA SER A 329 -14.70 -40.65 25.32
C SER A 329 -15.40 -41.87 24.70
N PHE A 330 -14.78 -43.05 24.86
CA PHE A 330 -15.28 -44.30 24.28
C PHE A 330 -16.12 -45.09 25.27
N ASP A 331 -17.12 -45.78 24.76
CA ASP A 331 -17.89 -46.77 25.55
C ASP A 331 -17.13 -48.09 25.56
N SER A 332 -16.30 -48.26 26.59
CA SER A 332 -15.50 -49.48 26.80
C SER A 332 -16.31 -50.70 27.21
N SER A 333 -17.58 -50.51 27.61
CA SER A 333 -18.41 -51.62 28.09
C SER A 333 -18.73 -52.68 27.05
N ARG A 334 -18.57 -52.32 25.76
CA ARG A 334 -18.86 -53.18 24.57
C ARG A 334 -17.60 -53.83 24.01
N LEU A 335 -16.44 -53.47 24.50
CA LEU A 335 -15.15 -53.93 23.99
C LEU A 335 -14.43 -54.79 25.03
N GLU A 336 -13.78 -55.83 24.56
CA GLU A 336 -12.89 -56.69 25.35
C GLU A 336 -11.50 -56.71 24.74
N THR A 337 -10.52 -57.12 25.54
CA THR A 337 -9.15 -57.32 25.08
C THR A 337 -8.74 -58.77 25.29
N LYS A 338 -7.99 -59.33 24.37
CA LYS A 338 -7.38 -60.66 24.49
C LYS A 338 -5.92 -60.62 24.07
N THR A 339 -5.04 -61.06 24.95
CA THR A 339 -3.62 -61.18 24.65
C THR A 339 -3.27 -62.60 24.23
N MET A 340 -2.55 -62.73 23.12
CA MET A 340 -2.13 -64.06 22.60
C MET A 340 -0.77 -63.96 21.91
N ASN A 341 -0.15 -65.11 21.69
CA ASN A 341 1.09 -65.23 20.94
C ASN A 341 0.79 -65.78 19.56
N LEU A 342 1.27 -65.10 18.50
CA LEU A 342 1.01 -65.47 17.13
C LEU A 342 2.22 -66.19 16.51
N PRO A 343 2.07 -67.33 15.89
CA PRO A 343 3.17 -68.03 15.23
C PRO A 343 3.60 -67.35 13.95
N ALA A 344 4.82 -67.57 13.49
CA ALA A 344 5.33 -67.04 12.23
C ALA A 344 4.53 -67.43 10.98
N SER A 345 3.80 -68.57 11.08
CA SER A 345 2.92 -69.02 10.01
C SER A 345 1.75 -68.04 9.68
N CYS A 346 1.47 -67.11 10.61
CA CYS A 346 0.50 -66.06 10.43
C CYS A 346 1.02 -64.87 9.61
N VAL A 347 2.34 -64.81 9.36
CA VAL A 347 2.92 -63.69 8.59
C VAL A 347 2.62 -63.82 7.09
N ARG A 348 2.12 -62.74 6.56
CA ARG A 348 1.87 -62.59 5.11
C ARG A 348 2.60 -61.33 4.63
N VAL A 349 3.43 -61.50 3.59
CA VAL A 349 4.15 -60.39 2.96
C VAL A 349 3.42 -60.07 1.67
N ILE A 350 3.16 -58.76 1.43
CA ILE A 350 2.55 -58.23 0.23
C ILE A 350 3.47 -57.14 -0.39
N ASN A 351 3.27 -56.88 -1.66
CA ASN A 351 3.96 -55.83 -2.47
C ASN A 351 5.48 -55.96 -2.51
N LEU A 352 6.06 -57.13 -2.10
CA LEU A 352 7.53 -57.32 -2.14
C LEU A 352 7.97 -57.42 -3.64
N PRO A 353 8.93 -56.57 -4.07
CA PRO A 353 9.44 -56.68 -5.45
C PRO A 353 10.08 -58.03 -5.72
N SER A 354 9.85 -58.59 -6.88
CA SER A 354 10.31 -59.94 -7.29
C SER A 354 11.84 -60.13 -7.26
N THR A 355 12.59 -59.04 -7.17
CA THR A 355 14.08 -59.03 -7.06
C THR A 355 14.56 -59.38 -5.63
N TYR A 356 13.64 -59.46 -4.67
CA TYR A 356 14.00 -59.75 -3.27
C TYR A 356 13.20 -60.93 -2.76
N THR A 357 13.85 -61.65 -1.85
CA THR A 357 13.20 -62.67 -1.02
C THR A 357 13.25 -62.24 0.43
N LEU A 358 12.11 -62.30 1.15
CA LEU A 358 11.99 -61.98 2.56
C LEU A 358 11.74 -63.28 3.35
N THR A 359 12.63 -63.58 4.30
CA THR A 359 12.51 -64.70 5.22
C THR A 359 12.20 -64.16 6.64
N VAL A 360 11.14 -64.61 7.26
CA VAL A 360 10.76 -64.25 8.63
C VAL A 360 11.61 -65.03 9.62
N GLU A 361 12.40 -64.33 10.46
CA GLU A 361 13.25 -64.91 11.48
C GLU A 361 12.55 -64.98 12.86
N THR A 362 11.49 -64.17 13.07
CA THR A 362 10.69 -64.19 14.31
C THR A 362 9.86 -65.48 14.33
N GLU A 363 10.11 -66.39 15.26
CA GLU A 363 9.32 -67.62 15.42
C GLU A 363 7.91 -67.38 15.93
N ARG A 364 7.76 -66.42 16.84
CA ARG A 364 6.46 -66.02 17.42
C ARG A 364 6.45 -64.55 17.75
N LEU A 365 5.36 -63.87 17.41
CA LEU A 365 5.07 -62.53 17.89
C LEU A 365 4.39 -62.64 19.26
N MET A 366 5.08 -62.17 20.31
CA MET A 366 4.66 -62.36 21.70
C MET A 366 3.76 -61.22 22.17
N ASN A 367 2.84 -61.55 23.10
CA ASN A 367 2.00 -60.60 23.83
C ASN A 367 1.20 -59.66 22.88
N VAL A 368 0.67 -60.18 21.81
CA VAL A 368 -0.21 -59.42 20.93
C VAL A 368 -1.55 -59.25 21.62
N THR A 369 -1.92 -57.97 21.86
CA THR A 369 -3.20 -57.62 22.47
C THR A 369 -4.18 -57.19 21.35
N LEU A 370 -5.24 -57.96 21.20
CA LEU A 370 -6.34 -57.64 20.29
C LEU A 370 -7.51 -57.07 21.07
N CYS A 371 -8.20 -56.13 20.46
CA CYS A 371 -9.41 -55.48 20.97
C CYS A 371 -10.55 -55.69 19.98
N GLY A 372 -11.74 -55.95 20.50
CA GLY A 372 -12.93 -56.14 19.66
C GLY A 372 -14.20 -56.27 20.50
N PRO A 373 -15.37 -56.49 19.87
CA PRO A 373 -16.63 -56.63 20.57
C PRO A 373 -16.61 -57.79 21.55
N ALA A 374 -17.29 -57.59 22.69
CA ALA A 374 -17.46 -58.64 23.71
C ALA A 374 -17.94 -59.95 23.09
N GLY A 375 -17.31 -61.07 23.48
CA GLY A 375 -17.60 -62.41 22.97
C GLY A 375 -17.01 -62.75 21.60
N SER A 376 -16.53 -61.77 20.83
CA SER A 376 -15.91 -62.04 19.52
C SER A 376 -14.47 -62.57 19.64
N LEU A 377 -13.82 -62.29 20.77
CA LEU A 377 -12.44 -62.68 21.03
C LEU A 377 -12.31 -64.05 21.69
N GLU A 378 -13.38 -64.56 22.36
CA GLU A 378 -13.35 -65.86 23.05
C GLU A 378 -12.97 -66.99 22.12
N ALA A 379 -13.66 -67.09 20.96
CA ALA A 379 -13.48 -68.17 19.99
C ALA A 379 -12.30 -67.94 19.04
N LEU A 380 -11.62 -66.80 19.13
CA LEU A 380 -10.52 -66.45 18.22
C LEU A 380 -9.26 -67.27 18.53
N ASN A 381 -8.78 -67.99 17.53
CA ASN A 381 -7.55 -68.76 17.57
C ASN A 381 -6.38 -67.98 16.94
N PRO A 382 -5.14 -68.15 17.40
CA PRO A 382 -3.98 -67.45 16.88
C PRO A 382 -3.80 -67.60 15.35
N GLU A 383 -4.16 -68.74 14.76
CA GLU A 383 -4.03 -69.00 13.31
C GLU A 383 -5.04 -68.26 12.45
N GLN A 384 -6.05 -67.63 13.03
CA GLN A 384 -7.03 -66.82 12.34
C GLN A 384 -6.60 -65.34 12.21
N VAL A 385 -5.51 -64.96 12.90
CA VAL A 385 -4.94 -63.61 12.85
C VAL A 385 -3.88 -63.55 11.76
N VAL A 386 -3.97 -62.58 10.89
CA VAL A 386 -2.93 -62.31 9.89
C VAL A 386 -2.00 -61.20 10.37
N ILE A 387 -0.71 -61.47 10.26
CA ILE A 387 0.37 -60.47 10.48
C ILE A 387 0.80 -60.03 9.09
N GLU A 388 0.35 -58.88 8.64
CA GLU A 388 0.66 -58.34 7.30
C GLU A 388 1.91 -57.45 7.36
N ILE A 389 2.85 -57.76 6.48
CA ILE A 389 4.02 -56.94 6.18
C ILE A 389 3.83 -56.42 4.77
N ASP A 390 3.69 -55.08 4.61
CA ASP A 390 3.57 -54.42 3.33
C ASP A 390 4.90 -53.79 2.92
N ALA A 391 5.48 -54.25 1.83
CA ALA A 391 6.77 -53.78 1.39
C ALA A 391 6.75 -52.32 0.85
N ASP A 392 5.57 -51.79 0.57
CA ASP A 392 5.40 -50.37 0.23
C ASP A 392 5.52 -49.43 1.44
N ASP A 393 5.38 -49.95 2.64
CA ASP A 393 5.43 -49.17 3.90
C ASP A 393 6.86 -48.96 4.43
N PHE A 394 7.88 -49.61 3.87
CA PHE A 394 9.28 -49.48 4.34
C PHE A 394 10.29 -49.54 3.20
N TYR A 395 11.49 -49.05 3.47
CA TYR A 395 12.61 -49.15 2.52
C TYR A 395 13.19 -50.56 2.53
N VAL A 396 13.09 -51.27 1.39
CA VAL A 396 13.60 -52.61 1.19
C VAL A 396 15.13 -52.57 1.08
N ALA A 397 15.85 -52.96 2.11
CA ALA A 397 17.31 -53.10 2.13
C ALA A 397 17.74 -54.52 2.39
N ILE A 398 18.83 -54.97 1.74
CA ILE A 398 19.38 -56.32 1.97
C ILE A 398 19.93 -56.42 3.41
N GLY A 399 19.62 -57.52 4.08
CA GLY A 399 20.05 -57.76 5.46
C GLY A 399 18.89 -58.04 6.44
N ARG A 400 19.23 -58.00 7.73
CA ARG A 400 18.24 -58.14 8.79
C ARG A 400 17.58 -56.83 9.13
N GLN A 401 16.26 -56.81 9.16
CA GLN A 401 15.46 -55.64 9.48
C GLN A 401 14.32 -56.01 10.47
N ASN A 402 14.02 -55.07 11.35
CA ASN A 402 12.79 -55.13 12.16
C ASN A 402 11.72 -54.33 11.39
N ILE A 403 10.72 -55.02 10.89
CA ILE A 403 9.72 -54.43 10.02
C ILE A 403 8.42 -54.32 10.81
N ALA A 404 7.81 -53.12 10.80
CA ALA A 404 6.49 -52.92 11.37
C ALA A 404 5.44 -53.74 10.61
N CYS A 405 4.51 -54.30 11.32
CA CYS A 405 3.45 -55.14 10.75
C CYS A 405 2.08 -54.69 11.22
N ARG A 406 1.09 -54.89 10.37
CA ARG A 406 -0.31 -54.68 10.69
C ARG A 406 -0.97 -56.03 11.01
N LEU A 407 -1.87 -56.04 11.99
CA LEU A 407 -2.59 -57.25 12.38
C LEU A 407 -4.07 -57.06 12.10
N TYR A 408 -4.66 -58.07 11.49
CA TYR A 408 -6.11 -58.11 11.24
C TYR A 408 -6.65 -59.52 11.27
N VAL A 409 -7.96 -59.63 11.44
CA VAL A 409 -8.68 -60.92 11.42
C VAL A 409 -9.58 -60.93 10.17
N PRO A 410 -9.25 -61.70 9.13
CA PRO A 410 -10.01 -61.67 7.85
C PRO A 410 -11.51 -61.99 7.98
N ALA A 411 -11.88 -62.76 8.98
CA ALA A 411 -13.27 -63.11 9.21
C ALA A 411 -14.04 -62.14 10.10
N ASN A 412 -13.36 -61.08 10.65
CA ASN A 412 -14.00 -60.13 11.54
C ASN A 412 -13.29 -58.77 11.46
N ASP A 413 -13.87 -57.83 10.75
CA ASP A 413 -13.42 -56.48 10.52
C ASP A 413 -13.57 -55.54 11.73
N LYS A 414 -14.12 -56.02 12.84
CA LYS A 414 -14.34 -55.31 14.10
C LYS A 414 -13.26 -55.56 15.13
N ILE A 415 -12.24 -56.37 14.82
CA ILE A 415 -11.13 -56.70 15.70
C ILE A 415 -9.88 -55.96 15.22
N PHE A 416 -9.20 -55.26 16.14
CA PHE A 416 -7.96 -54.53 15.89
C PHE A 416 -6.91 -54.82 16.96
N ALA A 417 -5.66 -54.61 16.63
CA ALA A 417 -4.55 -54.77 17.57
C ALA A 417 -4.27 -53.50 18.33
N LEU A 418 -4.03 -53.62 19.63
CA LEU A 418 -3.50 -52.55 20.49
C LEU A 418 -1.98 -52.70 20.56
N GLY A 419 -1.26 -51.63 20.30
CA GLY A 419 0.19 -51.63 20.29
C GLY A 419 0.80 -51.66 18.89
N SER A 420 2.08 -51.34 18.81
CA SER A 420 2.87 -51.43 17.57
C SER A 420 3.70 -52.71 17.63
N TYR A 421 3.67 -53.49 16.58
CA TYR A 421 4.34 -54.78 16.50
C TYR A 421 5.36 -54.78 15.39
N VAL A 422 6.49 -55.44 15.64
CA VAL A 422 7.56 -55.56 14.63
C VAL A 422 7.96 -57.03 14.49
N VAL A 423 8.28 -57.41 13.26
CA VAL A 423 8.75 -58.77 12.91
C VAL A 423 10.17 -58.65 12.39
N GLN A 424 11.08 -59.47 12.93
CA GLN A 424 12.44 -59.54 12.40
C GLN A 424 12.45 -60.40 11.16
N CYS A 425 12.92 -59.79 10.08
CA CYS A 425 13.00 -60.41 8.77
C CYS A 425 14.40 -60.28 8.18
N LYS A 426 14.81 -61.26 7.36
CA LYS A 426 16.01 -61.21 6.56
C LYS A 426 15.60 -61.01 5.10
N ILE A 427 16.16 -60.00 4.46
CA ILE A 427 15.91 -59.69 3.06
C ILE A 427 17.18 -60.02 2.26
N GLU A 428 17.02 -60.77 1.18
CA GLU A 428 18.09 -61.19 0.25
C GLU A 428 17.72 -60.82 -1.18
N SER A 429 18.70 -60.52 -2.03
CA SER A 429 18.49 -60.33 -3.46
C SER A 429 18.42 -61.68 -4.12
N ASN A 430 17.48 -61.86 -5.00
CA ASN A 430 17.31 -63.07 -5.84
C ASN A 430 18.43 -63.18 -6.89
#